data_3a1b0cea896cf71399d7ede3580dfa85
#
_entry.id   3a1b0cea896cf71399d7ede3580dfa85
#
_cell.length_a   1.000
_cell.length_b   1.000
_cell.length_c   1.000
_cell.angle_alpha   90.00
_cell.angle_beta   90.00
_cell.angle_gamma   90.00
#
_symmetry.space_group_name_H-M   'P 1'
#
loop_
_entity.id
_entity.type
_entity.pdbx_description
1 polymer ?
#
loop_
_entity_poly.entity_id
_entity_poly.type
_entity_poly.pdbx_seq_one_letter_code
_entity_poly.pdbx_strand_id
1 'polypeptide(L)'
;LVDVEENEAGKHLVSHPEVDRVILTGAWETAKLFRSWRHDLPVLAETSGKNSIIVTENADYDLAAADIIKAAFGNAGQKCSAASLIILVGQAYRSERLRNQILDAASSIRVGSPSDLRSQMGPLAEPAKGKLLDGLTKLDPGQVWALKPVRIDKEGRYWSPGVRGGIKPGDP
;
A
#
# COMPACT_ATOMS: atom_id res chain seq x y z
N LEU A 1 26.57 7.71 -7.30
CA LEU A 1 25.39 6.84 -7.44
C LEU A 1 25.77 5.66 -8.33
N VAL A 2 25.51 4.47 -7.84
CA VAL A 2 25.71 3.21 -8.59
C VAL A 2 24.37 2.52 -8.70
N ASP A 3 24.02 2.10 -9.92
CA ASP A 3 22.82 1.31 -10.18
C ASP A 3 23.26 -0.13 -10.41
N VAL A 4 22.90 -1.00 -9.48
CA VAL A 4 23.24 -2.43 -9.53
C VAL A 4 22.01 -3.26 -9.19
N GLU A 5 21.84 -4.36 -9.91
CA GLU A 5 20.79 -5.33 -9.62
C GLU A 5 21.11 -6.16 -8.36
N GLU A 6 20.09 -6.81 -7.79
CA GLU A 6 20.22 -7.79 -6.69
C GLU A 6 20.81 -9.12 -7.21
N ASN A 7 21.97 -9.03 -7.82
CA ASN A 7 22.73 -10.13 -8.41
C ASN A 7 24.14 -10.21 -7.79
N GLU A 8 25.08 -10.89 -8.45
CA GLU A 8 26.46 -11.05 -7.96
C GLU A 8 27.17 -9.70 -7.74
N ALA A 9 26.90 -8.68 -8.54
CA ALA A 9 27.50 -7.34 -8.36
C ALA A 9 26.93 -6.66 -7.10
N GLY A 10 25.63 -6.70 -6.90
CA GLY A 10 24.97 -6.21 -5.70
C GLY A 10 25.43 -6.95 -4.45
N LYS A 11 25.55 -8.27 -4.53
CA LYS A 11 26.07 -9.10 -3.46
C LYS A 11 27.51 -8.74 -3.11
N HIS A 12 28.38 -8.59 -4.13
CA HIS A 12 29.78 -8.19 -3.91
C HIS A 12 29.88 -6.83 -3.20
N LEU A 13 29.09 -5.86 -3.66
CA LEU A 13 29.04 -4.52 -3.05
C LEU A 13 28.62 -4.59 -1.58
N VAL A 14 27.49 -5.23 -1.29
CA VAL A 14 26.92 -5.29 0.06
C VAL A 14 27.80 -6.12 1.01
N SER A 15 28.40 -7.20 0.51
CA SER A 15 29.22 -8.11 1.32
C SER A 15 30.68 -7.69 1.46
N HIS A 16 31.07 -6.60 0.81
CA HIS A 16 32.47 -6.16 0.83
C HIS A 16 32.95 -5.87 2.27
N PRO A 17 34.13 -6.31 2.69
CA PRO A 17 34.63 -6.11 4.06
C PRO A 17 34.69 -4.65 4.52
N GLU A 18 34.88 -3.71 3.60
CA GLU A 18 34.92 -2.28 3.90
C GLU A 18 33.54 -1.64 4.07
N VAL A 19 32.45 -2.40 3.90
CA VAL A 19 31.10 -1.92 4.20
C VAL A 19 30.78 -2.15 5.66
N ASP A 20 30.73 -1.10 6.45
CA ASP A 20 30.45 -1.15 7.88
C ASP A 20 28.95 -1.33 8.17
N ARG A 21 28.07 -0.79 7.36
CA ARG A 21 26.62 -0.93 7.50
C ARG A 21 25.87 -0.62 6.21
N VAL A 22 24.63 -1.09 6.15
CA VAL A 22 23.71 -0.77 5.07
C VAL A 22 22.50 -0.05 5.65
N ILE A 23 22.06 1.02 4.99
CA ILE A 23 20.76 1.67 5.20
C ILE A 23 19.90 1.33 4.00
N LEU A 24 18.82 0.58 4.24
CA LEU A 24 17.95 0.08 3.20
C LEU A 24 16.55 0.68 3.33
N THR A 25 16.05 1.25 2.25
CA THR A 25 14.61 1.48 2.07
C THR A 25 14.12 0.57 0.96
N GLY A 26 13.25 -0.39 1.27
CA GLY A 26 12.83 -1.37 0.27
C GLY A 26 11.96 -2.50 0.83
N ALA A 27 11.98 -3.64 0.16
CA ALA A 27 11.21 -4.80 0.57
C ALA A 27 11.85 -5.54 1.76
N TRP A 28 11.01 -6.20 2.54
CA TRP A 28 11.48 -7.09 3.61
C TRP A 28 12.36 -8.23 3.08
N GLU A 29 12.01 -8.74 1.92
CA GLU A 29 12.76 -9.77 1.21
C GLU A 29 14.20 -9.34 0.91
N THR A 30 14.40 -8.08 0.48
CA THR A 30 15.73 -7.50 0.23
C THR A 30 16.55 -7.39 1.52
N ALA A 31 15.93 -6.98 2.62
CA ALA A 31 16.62 -6.94 3.91
C ALA A 31 17.07 -8.34 4.36
N LYS A 32 16.22 -9.35 4.19
CA LYS A 32 16.58 -10.77 4.45
C LYS A 32 17.72 -11.24 3.54
N LEU A 33 17.66 -10.89 2.26
CA LEU A 33 18.67 -11.25 1.28
C LEU A 33 20.03 -10.69 1.66
N PHE A 34 20.13 -9.41 2.00
CA PHE A 34 21.38 -8.79 2.41
C PHE A 34 21.98 -9.44 3.66
N ARG A 35 21.16 -9.73 4.65
CA ARG A 35 21.59 -10.46 5.86
C ARG A 35 22.00 -11.91 5.57
N SER A 36 21.49 -12.53 4.53
CA SER A 36 21.91 -13.88 4.12
C SER A 36 23.29 -13.88 3.43
N TRP A 37 23.64 -12.77 2.79
CA TRP A 37 24.95 -12.62 2.15
C TRP A 37 26.09 -12.36 3.15
N ARG A 38 25.77 -11.58 4.21
CA ARG A 38 26.73 -11.26 5.28
C ARG A 38 25.99 -11.11 6.61
N HIS A 39 26.14 -12.11 7.48
CA HIS A 39 25.35 -12.22 8.71
C HIS A 39 25.70 -11.18 9.78
N ASP A 40 26.97 -10.73 9.82
CA ASP A 40 27.49 -9.75 10.76
C ASP A 40 27.27 -8.31 10.33
N LEU A 41 26.78 -8.07 9.10
CA LEU A 41 26.55 -6.73 8.59
C LEU A 41 25.33 -6.08 9.28
N PRO A 42 25.48 -4.92 9.93
CA PRO A 42 24.34 -4.16 10.42
C PRO A 42 23.51 -3.63 9.25
N VAL A 43 22.29 -4.11 9.13
CA VAL A 43 21.30 -3.62 8.15
C VAL A 43 20.21 -2.85 8.88
N LEU A 44 20.21 -1.52 8.69
CA LEU A 44 19.14 -0.63 9.15
C LEU A 44 18.12 -0.53 8.04
N ALA A 45 16.98 -1.20 8.20
CA ALA A 45 16.02 -1.37 7.12
C ALA A 45 14.65 -0.76 7.46
N GLU A 46 14.21 0.15 6.61
CA GLU A 46 12.82 0.58 6.52
C GLU A 46 12.13 -0.23 5.43
N THR A 47 11.31 -1.17 5.84
CA THR A 47 10.64 -2.11 4.93
C THR A 47 9.14 -1.89 4.88
N SER A 48 8.48 -2.59 3.96
CA SER A 48 7.03 -2.56 3.81
C SER A 48 6.30 -2.98 5.11
N GLY A 49 5.16 -2.35 5.37
CA GLY A 49 4.28 -2.64 6.50
C GLY A 49 2.81 -2.64 6.09
N LYS A 50 1.95 -3.08 7.00
CA LYS A 50 0.50 -3.00 6.91
C LYS A 50 0.02 -1.87 7.83
N ASN A 51 0.10 -0.62 7.36
CA ASN A 51 -0.36 0.51 8.16
C ASN A 51 -1.88 0.48 8.32
N SER A 52 -2.33 0.79 9.53
CA SER A 52 -3.76 0.76 9.86
C SER A 52 -4.24 2.10 10.40
N ILE A 53 -5.53 2.38 10.15
CA ILE A 53 -6.28 3.43 10.83
C ILE A 53 -7.32 2.75 11.71
N ILE A 54 -7.34 3.10 13.00
CA ILE A 54 -8.31 2.61 13.97
C ILE A 54 -9.32 3.72 14.20
N VAL A 55 -10.59 3.45 13.92
CA VAL A 55 -11.70 4.39 14.16
C VAL A 55 -12.53 3.87 15.29
N THR A 56 -12.56 4.61 16.40
CA THR A 56 -13.38 4.30 17.57
C THR A 56 -14.74 5.00 17.49
N GLU A 57 -15.66 4.62 18.38
CA GLU A 57 -17.01 5.17 18.41
C GLU A 57 -17.08 6.67 18.73
N ASN A 58 -16.05 7.21 19.38
CA ASN A 58 -15.98 8.64 19.73
C ASN A 58 -15.28 9.49 18.65
N ALA A 59 -14.90 8.89 17.52
CA ALA A 59 -14.27 9.63 16.43
C ALA A 59 -15.28 10.53 15.71
N ASP A 60 -14.78 11.65 15.18
CA ASP A 60 -15.51 12.40 14.16
C ASP A 60 -15.50 11.60 12.85
N TYR A 61 -16.66 11.08 12.45
CA TYR A 61 -16.77 10.20 11.30
C TYR A 61 -16.54 10.92 9.97
N ASP A 62 -16.87 12.20 9.87
CA ASP A 62 -16.65 12.98 8.65
C ASP A 62 -15.14 13.19 8.44
N LEU A 63 -14.44 13.57 9.52
CA LEU A 63 -12.99 13.70 9.50
C LEU A 63 -12.30 12.33 9.27
N ALA A 64 -12.77 11.28 9.95
CA ALA A 64 -12.21 9.94 9.80
C ALA A 64 -12.32 9.44 8.35
N ALA A 65 -13.46 9.64 7.68
CA ALA A 65 -13.63 9.28 6.28
C ALA A 65 -12.66 10.05 5.38
N ALA A 66 -12.50 11.36 5.57
CA ALA A 66 -11.58 12.19 4.79
C ALA A 66 -10.12 11.74 4.98
N ASP A 67 -9.70 11.49 6.23
CA ASP A 67 -8.33 11.07 6.55
C ASP A 67 -8.03 9.66 6.03
N ILE A 68 -8.98 8.73 6.10
CA ILE A 68 -8.86 7.40 5.53
C ILE A 68 -8.58 7.49 4.02
N ILE A 69 -9.37 8.28 3.29
CA ILE A 69 -9.24 8.43 1.85
C ILE A 69 -7.89 9.04 1.48
N LYS A 70 -7.50 10.10 2.18
CA LYS A 70 -6.20 10.76 1.98
C LYS A 70 -5.02 9.83 2.27
N ALA A 71 -5.09 9.07 3.36
CA ALA A 71 -4.03 8.16 3.77
C ALA A 71 -3.93 6.93 2.86
N ALA A 72 -5.07 6.35 2.45
CA ALA A 72 -5.09 5.12 1.65
C ALA A 72 -4.77 5.36 0.17
N PHE A 73 -5.31 6.44 -0.42
CA PHE A 73 -5.28 6.65 -1.86
C PHE A 73 -4.36 7.79 -2.31
N GLY A 74 -3.82 8.57 -1.38
CA GLY A 74 -2.81 9.57 -1.69
C GLY A 74 -1.62 8.94 -2.41
N ASN A 75 -1.20 9.48 -3.56
CA ASN A 75 -0.18 8.92 -4.43
C ASN A 75 -0.46 7.48 -4.87
N ALA A 76 -1.73 7.14 -5.10
CA ALA A 76 -2.20 5.79 -5.42
C ALA A 76 -1.76 4.71 -4.39
N GLY A 77 -1.68 5.08 -3.11
CA GLY A 77 -1.23 4.19 -2.04
C GLY A 77 0.26 3.85 -2.05
N GLN A 78 1.05 4.48 -2.90
CA GLN A 78 2.48 4.18 -3.10
C GLN A 78 3.37 4.98 -2.14
N LYS A 79 3.05 4.95 -0.84
CA LYS A 79 3.85 5.53 0.24
C LYS A 79 4.07 4.50 1.34
N CYS A 80 5.22 4.54 2.00
CA CYS A 80 5.49 3.72 3.18
C CYS A 80 4.48 3.97 4.31
N SER A 81 3.87 5.16 4.37
CA SER A 81 2.85 5.57 5.35
C SER A 81 1.42 5.40 4.86
N ALA A 82 1.16 4.89 3.66
CA ALA A 82 -0.20 4.69 3.16
C ALA A 82 -0.95 3.67 4.02
N ALA A 83 -2.15 4.02 4.45
CA ALA A 83 -3.00 3.09 5.21
C ALA A 83 -3.61 2.05 4.26
N SER A 84 -3.41 0.78 4.57
CA SER A 84 -3.97 -0.33 3.80
C SER A 84 -5.02 -1.13 4.56
N LEU A 85 -5.21 -0.82 5.85
CA LEU A 85 -6.18 -1.49 6.73
C LEU A 85 -6.96 -0.46 7.53
N ILE A 86 -8.28 -0.61 7.57
CA ILE A 86 -9.17 0.19 8.40
C ILE A 86 -9.80 -0.74 9.43
N ILE A 87 -9.63 -0.41 10.72
CA ILE A 87 -10.20 -1.16 11.84
C ILE A 87 -11.28 -0.29 12.49
N LEU A 88 -12.53 -0.67 12.30
CA LEU A 88 -13.67 0.01 12.92
C LEU A 88 -14.05 -0.67 14.24
N VAL A 89 -14.10 0.07 15.35
CA VAL A 89 -14.32 -0.46 16.68
C VAL A 89 -15.67 0.02 17.25
N GLY A 90 -16.38 -0.87 17.92
CA GLY A 90 -17.63 -0.54 18.61
C GLY A 90 -18.73 -0.06 17.66
N GLN A 91 -19.33 1.09 17.95
CA GLN A 91 -20.39 1.66 17.12
C GLN A 91 -19.89 2.12 15.73
N ALA A 92 -18.60 2.46 15.59
CA ALA A 92 -18.03 2.79 14.29
C ALA A 92 -18.15 1.62 13.29
N TYR A 93 -17.95 0.38 13.75
CA TYR A 93 -18.14 -0.83 12.93
C TYR A 93 -19.61 -0.99 12.45
N ARG A 94 -20.58 -0.59 13.26
CA ARG A 94 -22.01 -0.71 12.95
C ARG A 94 -22.56 0.48 12.18
N SER A 95 -21.79 1.56 12.05
CA SER A 95 -22.23 2.78 11.37
C SER A 95 -22.28 2.62 9.85
N GLU A 96 -23.49 2.45 9.32
CA GLU A 96 -23.71 2.50 7.89
C GLU A 96 -23.35 3.86 7.29
N ARG A 97 -23.60 4.95 8.03
CA ARG A 97 -23.22 6.31 7.62
C ARG A 97 -21.72 6.40 7.34
N LEU A 98 -20.87 5.98 8.30
CA LEU A 98 -19.41 6.03 8.13
C LEU A 98 -18.97 5.16 6.95
N ARG A 99 -19.52 3.96 6.83
CA ARG A 99 -19.21 3.06 5.71
C ARG A 99 -19.55 3.70 4.37
N ASN A 100 -20.75 4.26 4.23
CA ASN A 100 -21.19 4.90 3.00
C ASN A 100 -20.32 6.13 2.69
N GLN A 101 -19.98 6.96 3.67
CA GLN A 101 -19.08 8.09 3.48
C GLN A 101 -17.70 7.67 2.96
N ILE A 102 -17.11 6.61 3.49
CA ILE A 102 -15.82 6.07 3.01
C ILE A 102 -15.95 5.60 1.56
N LEU A 103 -17.00 4.85 1.23
CA LEU A 103 -17.20 4.31 -0.11
C LEU A 103 -17.51 5.41 -1.13
N ASP A 104 -18.35 6.38 -0.78
CA ASP A 104 -18.68 7.52 -1.64
C ASP A 104 -17.44 8.39 -1.89
N ALA A 105 -16.67 8.68 -0.84
CA ALA A 105 -15.44 9.45 -0.97
C ALA A 105 -14.39 8.70 -1.82
N ALA A 106 -14.24 7.39 -1.64
CA ALA A 106 -13.36 6.57 -2.47
C ALA A 106 -13.78 6.54 -3.94
N SER A 107 -15.08 6.37 -4.20
CA SER A 107 -15.62 6.28 -5.56
C SER A 107 -15.57 7.61 -6.31
N SER A 108 -15.57 8.74 -5.60
CA SER A 108 -15.49 10.08 -6.18
C SER A 108 -14.08 10.55 -6.53
N ILE A 109 -13.04 9.78 -6.17
CA ILE A 109 -11.66 10.12 -6.53
C ILE A 109 -11.49 10.11 -8.05
N ARG A 110 -11.09 11.26 -8.59
CA ARG A 110 -10.74 11.38 -10.00
C ARG A 110 -9.33 10.85 -10.25
N VAL A 111 -9.24 9.74 -10.96
CA VAL A 111 -7.98 9.12 -11.37
C VAL A 111 -7.58 9.66 -12.74
N GLY A 112 -6.34 10.06 -12.91
CA GLY A 112 -5.87 10.57 -14.19
C GLY A 112 -4.41 11.00 -14.20
N SER A 113 -4.00 11.59 -15.35
CA SER A 113 -2.63 12.06 -15.53
C SER A 113 -2.26 13.15 -14.50
N PRO A 114 -1.03 13.14 -13.97
CA PRO A 114 -0.52 14.23 -13.13
C PRO A 114 -0.52 15.61 -13.83
N SER A 115 -0.56 15.63 -15.16
CA SER A 115 -0.68 16.87 -15.95
C SER A 115 -2.10 17.45 -15.96
N ASP A 116 -3.12 16.69 -15.57
CA ASP A 116 -4.48 17.21 -15.40
C ASP A 116 -4.66 17.61 -13.93
N LEU A 117 -4.72 18.91 -13.66
CA LEU A 117 -4.89 19.49 -12.32
C LEU A 117 -6.18 19.03 -11.61
N ARG A 118 -7.12 18.43 -12.32
CA ARG A 118 -8.34 17.87 -11.73
C ARG A 118 -8.11 16.45 -11.19
N SER A 119 -7.00 15.80 -11.54
CA SER A 119 -6.67 14.45 -11.06
C SER A 119 -6.30 14.50 -9.59
N GLN A 120 -6.89 13.62 -8.79
CA GLN A 120 -6.65 13.48 -7.35
C GLN A 120 -5.77 12.26 -7.05
N MET A 121 -5.77 11.28 -7.94
CA MET A 121 -4.93 10.09 -7.84
C MET A 121 -4.26 9.83 -9.20
N GLY A 122 -2.95 9.69 -9.17
CA GLY A 122 -2.11 9.43 -10.35
C GLY A 122 -1.96 7.95 -10.69
N PRO A 123 -1.03 7.62 -11.60
CA PRO A 123 -0.76 6.25 -12.00
C PRO A 123 0.08 5.50 -10.97
N LEU A 124 0.07 4.19 -11.08
CA LEU A 124 1.10 3.33 -10.50
C LEU A 124 2.47 3.60 -11.17
N ALA A 125 3.56 3.44 -10.43
CA ALA A 125 4.92 3.59 -10.95
C ALA A 125 5.20 2.61 -12.10
N GLU A 126 4.65 1.39 -12.00
CA GLU A 126 4.67 0.35 -13.02
C GLU A 126 3.27 -0.24 -13.23
N PRO A 127 3.00 -0.92 -14.35
CA PRO A 127 1.79 -1.71 -14.51
C PRO A 127 1.60 -2.68 -13.35
N ALA A 128 0.37 -2.80 -12.86
CA ALA A 128 0.07 -3.73 -11.77
C ALA A 128 0.45 -5.16 -12.15
N LYS A 129 1.27 -5.81 -11.32
CA LYS A 129 1.73 -7.20 -11.50
C LYS A 129 1.83 -7.93 -10.16
N GLY A 130 1.90 -9.27 -10.21
CA GLY A 130 2.09 -10.12 -9.02
C GLY A 130 1.07 -9.83 -7.92
N LYS A 131 1.54 -9.69 -6.68
CA LYS A 131 0.69 -9.47 -5.49
C LYS A 131 -0.24 -8.27 -5.62
N LEU A 132 0.22 -7.18 -6.26
CA LEU A 132 -0.62 -5.99 -6.44
C LEU A 132 -1.78 -6.28 -7.41
N LEU A 133 -1.50 -6.93 -8.55
CA LEU A 133 -2.55 -7.29 -9.50
C LEU A 133 -3.55 -8.27 -8.87
N ASP A 134 -3.07 -9.26 -8.13
CA ASP A 134 -3.93 -10.18 -7.37
C ASP A 134 -4.79 -9.40 -6.37
N GLY A 135 -4.19 -8.47 -5.65
CA GLY A 135 -4.88 -7.56 -4.75
C GLY A 135 -5.97 -6.71 -5.40
N LEU A 136 -5.82 -6.33 -6.65
CA LEU A 136 -6.80 -5.54 -7.41
C LEU A 136 -7.87 -6.38 -8.11
N THR A 137 -7.67 -7.69 -8.27
CA THR A 137 -8.54 -8.51 -9.13
C THR A 137 -9.15 -9.72 -8.45
N LYS A 138 -8.58 -10.19 -7.33
CA LYS A 138 -8.98 -11.43 -6.66
C LYS A 138 -9.45 -11.15 -5.23
N LEU A 139 -10.31 -12.01 -4.73
CA LEU A 139 -10.75 -12.06 -3.34
C LEU A 139 -10.44 -13.43 -2.77
N ASP A 140 -10.02 -13.48 -1.51
CA ASP A 140 -9.90 -14.72 -0.76
C ASP A 140 -11.28 -15.17 -0.22
N PRO A 141 -11.42 -16.45 0.19
CA PRO A 141 -12.68 -16.95 0.73
C PRO A 141 -13.20 -16.14 1.91
N GLY A 142 -14.43 -15.65 1.77
CA GLY A 142 -15.10 -14.82 2.79
C GLY A 142 -14.89 -13.33 2.64
N GLN A 143 -14.03 -12.88 1.74
CA GLN A 143 -13.89 -11.47 1.40
C GLN A 143 -14.94 -11.03 0.38
N VAL A 144 -15.25 -9.74 0.39
CA VAL A 144 -16.19 -9.10 -0.56
C VAL A 144 -15.62 -7.77 -1.04
N TRP A 145 -15.98 -7.38 -2.26
CA TRP A 145 -15.75 -6.01 -2.71
C TRP A 145 -16.83 -5.10 -2.14
N ALA A 146 -16.46 -4.22 -1.22
CA ALA A 146 -17.31 -3.09 -0.84
C ALA A 146 -17.27 -2.00 -1.94
N LEU A 147 -16.08 -1.80 -2.55
CA LEU A 147 -15.90 -1.04 -3.78
C LEU A 147 -14.90 -1.81 -4.65
N LYS A 148 -15.35 -2.29 -5.80
CA LYS A 148 -14.47 -3.06 -6.71
C LYS A 148 -13.58 -2.11 -7.51
N PRO A 149 -12.26 -2.28 -7.50
CA PRO A 149 -11.37 -1.47 -8.33
C PRO A 149 -11.54 -1.83 -9.80
N VAL A 150 -11.40 -0.82 -10.66
CA VAL A 150 -11.53 -0.96 -12.11
C VAL A 150 -10.24 -0.47 -12.76
N ARG A 151 -9.73 -1.24 -13.70
CA ARG A 151 -8.64 -0.84 -14.56
C ARG A 151 -9.12 0.19 -15.56
N ILE A 152 -8.45 1.35 -15.63
CA ILE A 152 -8.89 2.50 -16.42
C ILE A 152 -8.15 2.56 -17.76
N ASP A 153 -6.89 2.14 -17.80
CA ASP A 153 -6.04 2.18 -19.00
C ASP A 153 -5.68 0.79 -19.53
N LYS A 154 -5.19 0.73 -20.76
CA LYS A 154 -4.74 -0.52 -21.39
C LYS A 154 -3.41 -1.03 -20.82
N GLU A 155 -2.58 -0.13 -20.31
CA GLU A 155 -1.26 -0.44 -19.78
C GLU A 155 -1.31 -1.02 -18.36
N GLY A 156 -2.41 -0.82 -17.62
CA GLY A 156 -2.58 -1.33 -16.27
C GLY A 156 -1.90 -0.49 -15.19
N ARG A 157 -1.65 0.78 -15.48
CA ARG A 157 -1.09 1.75 -14.52
C ARG A 157 -2.14 2.59 -13.81
N TYR A 158 -3.33 2.75 -14.40
CA TYR A 158 -4.42 3.52 -13.80
C TYR A 158 -5.53 2.59 -13.33
N TRP A 159 -5.83 2.68 -12.04
CA TRP A 159 -6.88 1.90 -11.39
C TRP A 159 -7.73 2.81 -10.53
N SER A 160 -9.04 2.55 -10.50
CA SER A 160 -9.88 3.21 -9.52
C SER A 160 -9.60 2.69 -8.11
N PRO A 161 -9.94 3.45 -7.06
CA PRO A 161 -9.91 2.95 -5.69
C PRO A 161 -10.67 1.64 -5.53
N GLY A 162 -10.17 0.78 -4.63
CA GLY A 162 -10.83 -0.45 -4.25
C GLY A 162 -10.91 -0.59 -2.73
N VAL A 163 -12.02 -1.10 -2.23
CA VAL A 163 -12.23 -1.39 -0.81
C VAL A 163 -12.74 -2.81 -0.64
N ARG A 164 -12.06 -3.59 0.18
CA ARG A 164 -12.46 -4.94 0.55
C ARG A 164 -13.09 -4.97 1.93
N GLY A 165 -14.05 -5.83 2.12
CA GLY A 165 -14.61 -6.21 3.42
C GLY A 165 -14.44 -7.70 3.68
N GLY A 166 -14.75 -8.12 4.92
CA GLY A 166 -14.62 -9.52 5.32
C GLY A 166 -13.19 -9.98 5.61
N ILE A 167 -12.28 -9.03 5.83
CA ILE A 167 -10.86 -9.29 6.14
C ILE A 167 -10.73 -9.94 7.52
N LYS A 168 -9.85 -10.92 7.64
CA LYS A 168 -9.55 -11.64 8.89
C LYS A 168 -8.06 -11.52 9.23
N PRO A 169 -7.68 -11.71 10.51
CA PRO A 169 -6.27 -11.83 10.88
C PRO A 169 -5.60 -12.97 10.10
N GLY A 170 -4.46 -12.65 9.47
CA GLY A 170 -3.72 -13.59 8.64
C GLY A 170 -4.00 -13.50 7.14
N ASP A 171 -5.02 -12.75 6.72
CA ASP A 171 -5.23 -12.45 5.30
C ASP A 171 -4.05 -11.60 4.75
N PRO A 172 -3.67 -11.77 3.48
CA PRO A 172 -2.54 -11.08 2.85
C PRO A 172 -2.77 -9.56 2.68
#